data_efd635bbf8f8def969531f2257943cbc
#
_entry.id   efd635bbf8f8def969531f2257943cbc
#
_cell.length_a   1.000
_cell.length_b   1.000
_cell.length_c   1.000
_cell.angle_alpha   90.00
_cell.angle_beta   90.00
_cell.angle_gamma   90.00
#
_symmetry.space_group_name_H-M   'P 1'
#
loop_
_entity.id
_entity.type
_entity.pdbx_description
1 polymer ?
#
loop_
_entity_poly.entity_id
_entity_poly.type
_entity_poly.pdbx_seq_one_letter_code
_entity_poly.pdbx_strand_id
1 'polypeptide(L)'
;FFEAANNLDVEGFMKYVTDPFTFNGQELSLKDVKELFAARESQEWKPWAMLPIKISNTDPASGVLVYSKAEVKGKNGDSWKAEVSETYYFDLNGKISAISQFSRSIPDSKEE
;
A
#
# COMPACT_ATOMS: atom_id res chain seq x y z
N PHE A 1 8.52 4.01 3.25
CA PHE A 1 7.34 3.88 2.39
C PHE A 1 6.05 4.16 3.19
N PHE A 2 5.80 3.42 4.27
CA PHE A 2 4.58 3.62 5.05
C PHE A 2 4.51 4.99 5.70
N GLU A 3 5.64 5.53 6.12
CA GLU A 3 5.68 6.87 6.70
C GLU A 3 5.23 7.91 5.67
N ALA A 4 5.74 7.81 4.45
CA ALA A 4 5.35 8.73 3.39
C ALA A 4 3.86 8.59 3.07
N ALA A 5 3.35 7.36 3.00
CA ALA A 5 1.94 7.13 2.76
C ALA A 5 1.08 7.72 3.88
N ASN A 6 1.47 7.50 5.13
CA ASN A 6 0.71 8.00 6.28
C ASN A 6 0.69 9.52 6.36
N ASN A 7 1.75 10.16 5.84
CA ASN A 7 1.82 11.62 5.79
C ASN A 7 1.21 12.20 4.52
N LEU A 8 0.65 11.35 3.65
CA LEU A 8 0.12 11.75 2.35
C LEU A 8 1.18 12.49 1.53
N ASP A 9 2.43 12.05 1.66
CA ASP A 9 3.59 12.64 1.01
C ASP A 9 3.81 11.96 -0.33
N VAL A 10 3.29 12.56 -1.40
CA VAL A 10 3.36 11.98 -2.74
C VAL A 10 4.80 11.80 -3.18
N GLU A 11 5.64 12.82 -3.02
CA GLU A 11 7.03 12.73 -3.46
C GLU A 11 7.79 11.63 -2.72
N GLY A 12 7.62 11.58 -1.39
CA GLY A 12 8.26 10.55 -0.58
C GLY A 12 7.78 9.16 -0.96
N PHE A 13 6.48 9.00 -1.20
CA PHE A 13 5.90 7.73 -1.62
C PHE A 13 6.48 7.28 -2.96
N MET A 14 6.54 8.20 -3.94
CA MET A 14 6.98 7.86 -5.28
C MET A 14 8.46 7.49 -5.37
N LYS A 15 9.24 7.81 -4.35
CA LYS A 15 10.64 7.39 -4.31
C LYS A 15 10.82 5.89 -4.21
N TYR A 16 9.80 5.19 -3.69
CA TYR A 16 9.88 3.75 -3.43
C TYR A 16 9.22 2.89 -4.50
N VAL A 17 8.51 3.50 -5.44
CA VAL A 17 7.76 2.76 -6.46
C VAL A 17 8.20 3.15 -7.85
N THR A 18 7.96 2.27 -8.81
CA THR A 18 8.15 2.63 -10.22
C THR A 18 6.99 3.53 -10.65
N ASP A 19 7.16 4.26 -11.75
CA ASP A 19 6.13 5.14 -12.30
C ASP A 19 5.91 4.78 -13.76
N PRO A 20 4.84 4.07 -14.11
CA PRO A 20 3.78 3.59 -13.21
C PRO A 20 4.17 2.32 -12.46
N PHE A 21 3.43 2.04 -11.41
CA PHE A 21 3.48 0.75 -10.76
C PHE A 21 2.10 0.09 -10.87
N THR A 22 2.04 -1.22 -10.61
CA THR A 22 0.79 -1.96 -10.73
C THR A 22 0.21 -2.18 -9.33
N PHE A 23 -1.08 -1.88 -9.17
CA PHE A 23 -1.80 -2.15 -7.93
C PHE A 23 -3.02 -2.99 -8.25
N ASN A 24 -3.03 -4.23 -7.76
CA ASN A 24 -4.09 -5.20 -8.04
C ASN A 24 -4.40 -5.29 -9.55
N GLY A 25 -3.33 -5.30 -10.38
CA GLY A 25 -3.48 -5.43 -11.81
C GLY A 25 -3.75 -4.13 -12.56
N GLN A 26 -3.86 -3.01 -11.86
CA GLN A 26 -4.13 -1.72 -12.47
C GLN A 26 -2.90 -0.83 -12.36
N GLU A 27 -2.53 -0.19 -13.46
CA GLU A 27 -1.39 0.72 -13.47
C GLU A 27 -1.76 2.05 -12.82
N LEU A 28 -0.91 2.50 -11.91
CA LEU A 28 -1.05 3.79 -11.24
C LEU A 28 0.19 4.63 -11.50
N SER A 29 -0.01 5.84 -12.00
CA SER A 29 1.07 6.79 -12.25
C SER A 29 1.18 7.80 -11.12
N LEU A 30 2.19 8.66 -11.21
CA LEU A 30 2.32 9.79 -10.29
C LEU A 30 1.04 10.62 -10.22
N LYS A 31 0.40 10.86 -11.36
CA LYS A 31 -0.84 11.62 -11.40
C LYS A 31 -1.95 10.92 -10.60
N ASP A 32 -2.05 9.60 -10.76
CA ASP A 32 -3.06 8.83 -10.05
C ASP A 32 -2.83 8.88 -8.55
N VAL A 33 -1.58 8.79 -8.10
CA VAL A 33 -1.25 8.87 -6.67
C VAL A 33 -1.58 10.26 -6.13
N LYS A 34 -1.28 11.32 -6.88
CA LYS A 34 -1.63 12.68 -6.46
C LYS A 34 -3.13 12.82 -6.26
N GLU A 35 -3.92 12.31 -7.19
CA GLU A 35 -5.38 12.39 -7.09
C GLU A 35 -5.90 11.59 -5.91
N LEU A 36 -5.35 10.40 -5.72
CA LEU A 36 -5.76 9.53 -4.62
C LEU A 36 -5.46 10.18 -3.26
N PHE A 37 -4.25 10.70 -3.08
CA PHE A 37 -3.86 11.32 -1.82
C PHE A 37 -4.61 12.63 -1.58
N ALA A 38 -4.91 13.38 -2.65
CA ALA A 38 -5.67 14.62 -2.53
C ALA A 38 -7.10 14.38 -2.05
N ALA A 39 -7.66 13.20 -2.31
CA ALA A 39 -9.02 12.86 -1.89
C ALA A 39 -9.09 12.39 -0.44
N ARG A 40 -7.95 12.20 0.23
CA ARG A 40 -7.90 11.67 1.59
C ARG A 40 -7.59 12.77 2.59
N GLU A 41 -8.29 12.74 3.70
CA GLU A 41 -7.99 13.63 4.83
C GLU A 41 -6.83 13.07 5.64
N SER A 42 -6.83 11.75 5.86
CA SER A 42 -5.78 11.07 6.60
C SER A 42 -5.75 9.60 6.25
N GLN A 43 -4.61 8.98 6.45
CA GLN A 43 -4.52 7.53 6.38
C GLN A 43 -3.45 7.06 7.35
N GLU A 44 -3.67 5.90 7.91
CA GLU A 44 -2.74 5.30 8.85
C GLU A 44 -2.61 3.83 8.54
N TRP A 45 -1.42 3.43 8.13
CA TRP A 45 -1.08 2.04 7.83
C TRP A 45 -0.12 1.60 8.91
N LYS A 46 -0.50 0.56 9.67
CA LYS A 46 0.29 0.04 10.77
C LYS A 46 0.72 -1.39 10.47
N PRO A 47 1.86 -1.56 9.81
CA PRO A 47 2.35 -2.91 9.56
C PRO A 47 2.75 -3.58 10.87
N TRP A 48 2.35 -4.84 11.02
CA TRP A 48 2.67 -5.59 12.22
C TRP A 48 3.42 -6.89 11.91
N ALA A 49 3.57 -7.25 10.64
CA ALA A 49 4.39 -8.38 10.23
C ALA A 49 4.88 -8.15 8.82
N MET A 50 6.16 -8.43 8.58
CA MET A 50 6.77 -8.33 7.26
C MET A 50 7.60 -9.58 7.03
N LEU A 51 7.34 -10.24 5.90
CA LEU A 51 8.02 -11.50 5.57
C LEU A 51 8.61 -11.38 4.17
N PRO A 52 9.94 -11.51 4.03
CA PRO A 52 10.52 -11.57 2.70
C PRO A 52 10.08 -12.85 2.01
N ILE A 53 9.79 -12.75 0.72
CA ILE A 53 9.37 -13.90 -0.05
C ILE A 53 10.15 -13.97 -1.34
N LYS A 54 10.22 -15.18 -1.88
CA LYS A 54 10.85 -15.48 -3.15
C LYS A 54 9.73 -15.85 -4.11
N ILE A 55 9.64 -15.12 -5.22
CA ILE A 55 8.53 -15.33 -6.16
C ILE A 55 8.72 -16.63 -6.92
N SER A 56 9.96 -16.96 -7.27
CA SER A 56 10.27 -18.23 -7.89
C SER A 56 11.66 -18.67 -7.49
N ASN A 57 11.96 -19.95 -7.71
CA ASN A 57 13.27 -20.47 -7.37
C ASN A 57 14.41 -19.87 -8.18
N THR A 58 14.09 -19.26 -9.31
CA THR A 58 15.08 -18.65 -10.19
C THR A 58 15.23 -17.16 -10.00
N ASP A 59 14.32 -16.52 -9.25
CA ASP A 59 14.39 -15.10 -9.03
C ASP A 59 15.30 -14.77 -7.88
N PRO A 60 16.21 -13.81 -8.06
CA PRO A 60 17.15 -13.47 -7.00
C PRO A 60 16.52 -12.74 -5.83
N ALA A 61 15.48 -11.94 -6.08
CA ALA A 61 14.91 -11.21 -4.99
C ALA A 61 13.59 -10.73 -5.37
N SER A 62 12.65 -10.78 -4.51
CA SER A 62 11.50 -10.53 -5.13
C SER A 62 10.39 -9.88 -4.45
N GLY A 63 10.16 -10.09 -3.19
CA GLY A 63 9.02 -9.47 -2.62
C GLY A 63 9.01 -9.48 -1.11
N VAL A 64 8.04 -8.75 -0.56
CA VAL A 64 7.79 -8.72 0.88
C VAL A 64 6.29 -8.84 1.06
N LEU A 65 5.89 -9.75 1.94
CA LEU A 65 4.50 -9.88 2.36
C LEU A 65 4.34 -9.07 3.64
N VAL A 66 3.38 -8.16 3.66
CA VAL A 66 3.16 -7.27 4.80
C VAL A 66 1.73 -7.42 5.28
N TYR A 67 1.58 -7.63 6.56
CA TYR A 67 0.28 -7.58 7.22
C TYR A 67 0.15 -6.27 7.97
N SER A 68 -0.95 -5.56 7.76
CA SER A 68 -1.16 -4.24 8.36
C SER A 68 -2.58 -4.10 8.86
N LYS A 69 -2.75 -3.16 9.78
CA LYS A 69 -4.06 -2.59 10.05
C LYS A 69 -4.07 -1.21 9.41
N ALA A 70 -5.15 -0.89 8.72
CA ALA A 70 -5.23 0.37 8.00
C ALA A 70 -6.50 1.12 8.35
N GLU A 71 -6.38 2.42 8.43
CA GLU A 71 -7.51 3.31 8.59
C GLU A 71 -7.34 4.47 7.63
N VAL A 72 -8.33 4.70 6.78
CA VAL A 72 -8.30 5.76 5.78
C VAL A 72 -9.55 6.61 5.95
N LYS A 73 -9.36 7.93 5.99
CA LYS A 73 -10.47 8.89 6.04
C LYS A 73 -10.43 9.75 4.80
N GLY A 74 -11.54 9.81 4.10
CA GLY A 74 -11.68 10.65 2.92
C GLY A 74 -12.17 12.04 3.30
N LYS A 75 -11.87 13.02 2.45
CA LYS A 75 -12.32 14.40 2.67
C LYS A 75 -13.83 14.54 2.59
N ASN A 76 -14.51 13.57 1.99
CA ASN A 76 -15.96 13.54 1.89
C ASN A 76 -16.64 12.99 3.15
N GLY A 77 -15.88 12.61 4.17
CA GLY A 77 -16.40 12.06 5.41
C GLY A 77 -16.44 10.55 5.48
N ASP A 78 -16.12 9.88 4.39
CA ASP A 78 -16.08 8.41 4.39
C ASP A 78 -14.87 7.93 5.18
N SER A 79 -15.02 6.78 5.83
CA SER A 79 -13.90 6.15 6.51
C SER A 79 -13.87 4.65 6.19
N TRP A 80 -12.67 4.08 6.24
CA TRP A 80 -12.43 2.69 5.92
C TRP A 80 -11.41 2.14 6.92
N LYS A 81 -11.74 1.01 7.54
CA LYS A 81 -10.83 0.29 8.41
C LYS A 81 -10.74 -1.15 7.94
N ALA A 82 -9.55 -1.69 7.90
CA ALA A 82 -9.36 -3.05 7.43
C ALA A 82 -8.10 -3.67 8.00
N GLU A 83 -8.12 -5.01 8.04
CA GLU A 83 -6.90 -5.79 8.12
C GLU A 83 -6.48 -6.07 6.69
N VAL A 84 -5.20 -5.85 6.40
CA VAL A 84 -4.71 -5.86 5.03
C VAL A 84 -3.51 -6.78 4.92
N SER A 85 -3.51 -7.57 3.86
CA SER A 85 -2.38 -8.41 3.47
C SER A 85 -1.91 -7.92 2.12
N GLU A 86 -0.67 -7.46 2.04
CA GLU A 86 -0.11 -6.93 0.80
C GLU A 86 1.16 -7.65 0.44
N THR A 87 1.30 -7.99 -0.85
CA THR A 87 2.55 -8.48 -1.38
C THR A 87 3.15 -7.40 -2.25
N TYR A 88 4.38 -7.03 -1.95
CA TYR A 88 5.13 -6.01 -2.67
C TYR A 88 6.17 -6.69 -3.52
N TYR A 89 6.14 -6.43 -4.82
CA TYR A 89 7.09 -7.00 -5.77
C TYR A 89 8.09 -5.93 -6.15
N PHE A 90 9.38 -6.28 -6.09
CA PHE A 90 10.46 -5.32 -6.33
C PHE A 90 11.10 -5.58 -7.68
N ASP A 91 11.53 -4.49 -8.33
CA ASP A 91 12.33 -4.61 -9.54
C ASP A 91 13.82 -4.78 -9.17
N LEU A 92 14.68 -4.86 -10.18
CA LEU A 92 16.10 -5.08 -9.96
C LEU A 92 16.79 -3.88 -9.31
N ASN A 93 16.16 -2.72 -9.31
CA ASN A 93 16.69 -1.51 -8.68
C ASN A 93 16.18 -1.33 -7.25
N GLY A 94 15.41 -2.29 -6.75
CA GLY A 94 14.88 -2.22 -5.40
C GLY A 94 13.65 -1.37 -5.24
N LYS A 95 13.01 -0.97 -6.34
CA LYS A 95 11.77 -0.22 -6.27
C LYS A 95 10.58 -1.14 -6.37
N ILE A 96 9.49 -0.75 -5.72
CA ILE A 96 8.24 -1.49 -5.78
C ILE A 96 7.64 -1.32 -7.17
N SER A 97 7.49 -2.41 -7.90
CA SER A 97 6.92 -2.38 -9.23
C SER A 97 5.46 -2.81 -9.25
N ALA A 98 5.04 -3.58 -8.25
CA ALA A 98 3.66 -4.04 -8.17
C ALA A 98 3.28 -4.29 -6.71
N ILE A 99 2.02 -4.09 -6.41
CA ILE A 99 1.43 -4.38 -5.10
C ILE A 99 0.16 -5.18 -5.33
N SER A 100 0.03 -6.29 -4.61
CA SER A 100 -1.19 -7.08 -4.60
C SER A 100 -1.78 -7.01 -3.20
N GLN A 101 -3.02 -6.60 -3.08
CA GLN A 101 -3.64 -6.36 -1.79
C GLN A 101 -4.92 -7.17 -1.62
N PHE A 102 -5.04 -7.79 -0.46
CA PHE A 102 -6.28 -8.39 0.01
C PHE A 102 -6.64 -7.71 1.32
N SER A 103 -7.92 -7.45 1.52
CA SER A 103 -8.34 -6.77 2.73
C SER A 103 -9.62 -7.39 3.28
N ARG A 104 -9.77 -7.25 4.58
CA ARG A 104 -11.00 -7.63 5.28
C ARG A 104 -11.40 -6.46 6.15
N SER A 105 -12.61 -5.95 5.90
CA SER A 105 -13.12 -4.80 6.64
C SER A 105 -13.27 -5.13 8.12
N ILE A 106 -12.90 -4.18 8.97
CA ILE A 106 -13.11 -4.30 10.39
C ILE A 106 -14.39 -3.56 10.71
N PRO A 107 -15.40 -4.23 11.31
CA PRO A 107 -16.64 -3.56 11.67
C PRO A 107 -16.39 -2.47 12.70
N ASP A 108 -17.18 -1.44 12.66
CA ASP A 108 -17.20 -0.45 13.74
C ASP A 108 -17.64 -1.15 15.00
N SER A 109 -16.97 -0.80 16.03
CA SER A 109 -17.18 -1.52 17.22
C SER A 109 -18.53 -1.37 17.78
N LYS A 110 -19.14 -1.79 17.94
CA LYS A 110 -20.03 -1.92 18.50
C LYS A 110 -20.35 -3.09 18.61
N GLU A 111 -19.98 -3.48 18.38
CA GLU A 111 -20.10 -4.45 18.33
C GLU A 111 -19.62 -5.22 18.83
N GLU A 112 -19.40 -5.17 19.21
CA GLU A 112 -18.91 -5.83 19.71
C GLU A 112 -19.01 -6.18 20.27
#